data_7ceedd1e2a6a4cb3d58ce7abd628b0e4
#
_entry.id   7ceedd1e2a6a4cb3d58ce7abd628b0e4
#
_cell.length_a   1.000
_cell.length_b   1.000
_cell.length_c   1.000
_cell.angle_alpha   90.00
_cell.angle_beta   90.00
_cell.angle_gamma   90.00
#
_symmetry.space_group_name_H-M   'P 1'
#
loop_
_entity.id
_entity.type
_entity.pdbx_description
1 polymer ?
#
loop_
_entity_poly.entity_id
_entity_poly.type
_entity_poly.pdbx_seq_one_letter_code
_entity_poly.pdbx_strand_id
1 'polypeptide(L)'
;KIVVIGGSSVPFGIQSNYIKKYLPSYDVVNFGLYAALGSDVMLDLAREYIDKDDIIIFSPEMNPQTLSFYYNGRTLWQALDGNFSCFHSLSKETKERMLCDLYTFAQEKAHYTLFEELKLEGVYQRSSFNEYGDMKPELLPYNLMQDLYDPTMTIDLENTYPSADFLSYLND
;
A
#
# COMPACT_ATOMS: atom_id res chain seq x y z
N LYS A 1 -13.94 8.86 -10.72
CA LYS A 1 -12.56 9.22 -10.33
C LYS A 1 -11.54 8.24 -10.92
N ILE A 2 -10.25 8.54 -10.79
CA ILE A 2 -9.14 7.65 -11.12
C ILE A 2 -8.47 7.28 -9.80
N VAL A 3 -8.39 6.00 -9.50
CA VAL A 3 -7.74 5.49 -8.28
C VAL A 3 -6.53 4.65 -8.69
N VAL A 4 -5.35 5.04 -8.22
CA VAL A 4 -4.11 4.29 -8.47
C VAL A 4 -3.81 3.48 -7.21
N ILE A 5 -3.81 2.15 -7.33
CA ILE A 5 -3.62 1.23 -6.22
C ILE A 5 -2.29 0.47 -6.43
N GLY A 6 -1.48 0.39 -5.40
CA GLY A 6 -0.24 -0.37 -5.44
C GLY A 6 0.61 -0.22 -4.20
N GLY A 7 1.83 -0.69 -4.26
CA GLY A 7 2.79 -0.57 -3.18
C GLY A 7 3.44 0.81 -3.11
N SER A 8 4.57 0.89 -2.42
CA SER A 8 5.27 2.16 -2.18
C SER A 8 5.77 2.86 -3.45
N SER A 9 5.96 2.15 -4.54
CA SER A 9 6.30 2.73 -5.85
C SER A 9 5.26 3.73 -6.33
N VAL A 10 4.00 3.55 -5.96
CA VAL A 10 2.88 4.41 -6.38
C VAL A 10 2.95 5.80 -5.75
N PRO A 11 2.98 5.99 -4.42
CA PRO A 11 3.04 7.32 -3.83
C PRO A 11 4.36 8.03 -4.07
N PHE A 12 5.45 7.30 -4.32
CA PHE A 12 6.77 7.89 -4.60
C PHE A 12 7.01 8.18 -6.08
N GLY A 13 6.37 7.45 -6.99
CA GLY A 13 6.64 7.52 -8.43
C GLY A 13 5.54 8.21 -9.23
N ILE A 14 4.32 8.31 -8.73
CA ILE A 14 3.20 8.93 -9.43
C ILE A 14 2.98 10.35 -8.90
N GLN A 15 2.67 11.25 -9.83
CA GLN A 15 2.29 12.62 -9.51
C GLN A 15 0.87 12.86 -10.03
N SER A 16 -0.10 12.76 -9.15
CA SER A 16 -1.53 12.85 -9.47
C SER A 16 -1.95 14.20 -10.07
N ASN A 17 -1.22 15.27 -9.75
CA ASN A 17 -1.44 16.58 -10.33
C ASN A 17 -1.21 16.62 -11.86
N TYR A 18 -0.29 15.78 -12.40
CA TYR A 18 -0.13 15.67 -13.86
C TYR A 18 -1.32 14.94 -14.48
N ILE A 19 -1.81 13.86 -13.85
CA ILE A 19 -3.01 13.17 -14.31
C ILE A 19 -4.19 14.14 -14.32
N LYS A 20 -4.40 14.87 -13.23
CA LYS A 20 -5.46 15.88 -13.11
C LYS A 20 -5.36 16.99 -14.17
N LYS A 21 -4.14 17.40 -14.53
CA LYS A 21 -3.91 18.40 -15.57
C LYS A 21 -4.41 17.95 -16.96
N TYR A 22 -4.21 16.68 -17.30
CA TYR A 22 -4.63 16.15 -18.61
C TYR A 22 -6.06 15.61 -18.61
N LEU A 23 -6.55 15.20 -17.45
CA LEU A 23 -7.90 14.66 -17.24
C LEU A 23 -8.64 15.46 -16.17
N PRO A 24 -8.93 16.75 -16.41
CA PRO A 24 -9.44 17.66 -15.37
C PRO A 24 -10.85 17.31 -14.87
N SER A 25 -11.61 16.51 -15.62
CA SER A 25 -12.94 16.04 -15.21
C SER A 25 -12.93 14.89 -14.22
N TYR A 26 -11.76 14.27 -13.97
CA TYR A 26 -11.63 13.19 -13.01
C TYR A 26 -10.97 13.68 -11.73
N ASP A 27 -11.47 13.23 -10.60
CA ASP A 27 -10.71 13.29 -9.36
C ASP A 27 -9.68 12.16 -9.36
N VAL A 28 -8.49 12.41 -8.81
CA VAL A 28 -7.38 11.46 -8.79
C VAL A 28 -7.05 11.14 -7.35
N VAL A 29 -6.93 9.86 -7.04
CA VAL A 29 -6.54 9.34 -5.72
C VAL A 29 -5.36 8.40 -5.90
N ASN A 30 -4.26 8.73 -5.28
CA ASN A 30 -3.10 7.86 -5.15
C ASN A 30 -3.29 7.01 -3.90
N PHE A 31 -3.66 5.75 -4.09
CA PHE A 31 -3.86 4.78 -3.03
C PHE A 31 -2.68 3.81 -2.96
N GLY A 32 -1.49 4.37 -2.95
CA GLY A 32 -0.26 3.61 -2.76
C GLY A 32 0.02 3.37 -1.29
N LEU A 33 0.21 2.11 -0.92
CA LEU A 33 0.43 1.67 0.45
C LEU A 33 1.79 0.97 0.59
N TYR A 34 2.08 0.49 1.79
CA TYR A 34 3.29 -0.28 2.02
C TYR A 34 3.18 -1.67 1.37
N ALA A 35 4.12 -2.02 0.50
CA ALA A 35 4.08 -3.25 -0.31
C ALA A 35 3.88 -4.54 0.51
N ALA A 36 4.46 -4.61 1.73
CA ALA A 36 4.33 -5.79 2.60
C ALA A 36 2.91 -6.02 3.16
N LEU A 37 1.96 -5.10 2.93
CA LEU A 37 0.56 -5.34 3.27
C LEU A 37 -0.10 -6.37 2.35
N GLY A 38 0.43 -6.52 1.12
CA GLY A 38 -0.14 -7.38 0.11
C GLY A 38 -1.24 -6.71 -0.73
N SER A 39 -1.41 -7.21 -1.93
CA SER A 39 -2.35 -6.63 -2.90
C SER A 39 -3.80 -6.82 -2.51
N ASP A 40 -4.14 -7.95 -1.89
CA ASP A 40 -5.48 -8.26 -1.38
C ASP A 40 -5.93 -7.23 -0.34
N VAL A 41 -5.07 -6.92 0.62
CA VAL A 41 -5.37 -5.89 1.64
C VAL A 41 -5.55 -4.52 1.01
N MET A 42 -4.70 -4.16 0.04
CA MET A 42 -4.82 -2.87 -0.65
C MET A 42 -6.15 -2.75 -1.39
N LEU A 43 -6.58 -3.81 -2.06
CA LEU A 43 -7.86 -3.87 -2.77
C LEU A 43 -9.05 -3.87 -1.81
N ASP A 44 -8.98 -4.63 -0.72
CA ASP A 44 -10.00 -4.64 0.33
C ASP A 44 -10.22 -3.23 0.91
N LEU A 45 -9.13 -2.54 1.24
CA LEU A 45 -9.19 -1.18 1.79
C LEU A 45 -9.70 -0.14 0.78
N ALA A 46 -9.39 -0.33 -0.51
CA ALA A 46 -9.86 0.56 -1.56
C ALA A 46 -11.34 0.36 -1.92
N ARG A 47 -11.86 -0.86 -1.75
CA ARG A 47 -13.20 -1.28 -2.20
C ARG A 47 -14.33 -0.36 -1.73
N GLU A 48 -14.28 0.10 -0.48
CA GLU A 48 -15.33 0.98 0.07
C GLU A 48 -15.34 2.38 -0.55
N TYR A 49 -14.26 2.76 -1.23
CA TYR A 49 -14.07 4.10 -1.80
C TYR A 49 -14.15 4.10 -3.33
N ILE A 50 -14.38 2.94 -3.94
CA ILE A 50 -14.50 2.77 -5.39
C ILE A 50 -15.98 2.70 -5.76
N ASP A 51 -16.38 3.54 -6.69
CA ASP A 51 -17.72 3.57 -7.23
C ASP A 51 -17.77 2.94 -8.64
N LYS A 52 -18.96 2.60 -9.07
CA LYS A 52 -19.17 2.20 -10.46
C LYS A 52 -18.73 3.33 -11.39
N ASP A 53 -18.09 2.96 -12.49
CA ASP A 53 -17.53 3.87 -13.50
C ASP A 53 -16.23 4.59 -13.08
N ASP A 54 -15.65 4.27 -11.93
CA ASP A 54 -14.30 4.68 -11.59
C ASP A 54 -13.26 3.93 -12.44
N ILE A 55 -12.14 4.59 -12.71
CA ILE A 55 -11.00 3.99 -13.41
C ILE A 55 -10.00 3.55 -12.35
N ILE A 56 -9.70 2.25 -12.33
CA ILE A 56 -8.69 1.69 -11.44
C ILE A 56 -7.42 1.42 -12.23
N ILE A 57 -6.31 1.98 -11.76
CA ILE A 57 -4.97 1.66 -12.24
C ILE A 57 -4.30 0.84 -11.13
N PHE A 58 -4.18 -0.46 -11.36
CA PHE A 58 -3.51 -1.33 -10.42
C PHE A 58 -2.04 -1.50 -10.80
N SER A 59 -1.14 -1.13 -9.89
CA SER A 59 0.32 -1.20 -10.04
C SER A 59 0.92 -2.04 -8.91
N PRO A 60 0.85 -3.37 -8.99
CA PRO A 60 1.46 -4.23 -7.97
C PRO A 60 2.98 -4.11 -8.00
N GLU A 61 3.60 -4.29 -6.85
CA GLU A 61 5.05 -4.42 -6.77
C GLU A 61 5.51 -5.68 -7.50
N MET A 62 6.65 -5.60 -8.16
CA MET A 62 7.23 -6.70 -8.93
C MET A 62 7.92 -7.73 -8.01
N ASN A 63 7.22 -8.19 -7.00
CA ASN A 63 7.71 -9.24 -6.11
C ASN A 63 6.61 -10.28 -5.81
N PRO A 64 6.98 -11.53 -5.50
CA PRO A 64 6.04 -12.60 -5.23
C PRO A 64 5.05 -12.31 -4.08
N GLN A 65 5.45 -11.51 -3.12
CA GLN A 65 4.64 -11.20 -1.94
C GLN A 65 3.40 -10.39 -2.29
N THR A 66 3.55 -9.40 -3.17
CA THR A 66 2.43 -8.55 -3.58
C THR A 66 1.52 -9.22 -4.60
N LEU A 67 2.04 -10.17 -5.36
CA LEU A 67 1.28 -10.94 -6.33
C LEU A 67 0.61 -12.19 -5.74
N SER A 68 1.09 -12.66 -4.60
CA SER A 68 0.68 -13.94 -3.99
C SER A 68 -0.12 -13.79 -2.71
N PHE A 69 -0.80 -12.67 -2.46
CA PHE A 69 -1.57 -12.44 -1.23
C PHE A 69 -0.76 -12.64 0.07
N TYR A 70 0.53 -12.36 0.01
CA TYR A 70 1.37 -12.53 1.19
C TYR A 70 1.38 -11.27 2.04
N TYR A 71 0.99 -11.40 3.29
CA TYR A 71 1.16 -10.35 4.30
C TYR A 71 1.42 -10.95 5.69
N ASN A 72 1.96 -10.12 6.56
CA ASN A 72 2.19 -10.46 7.96
C ASN A 72 1.10 -9.78 8.80
N GLY A 73 0.35 -10.56 9.57
CA GLY A 73 -0.74 -10.05 10.40
C GLY A 73 -0.30 -8.99 11.41
N ARG A 74 0.93 -9.09 11.93
CA ARG A 74 1.51 -8.08 12.81
C ARG A 74 1.72 -6.73 12.10
N THR A 75 2.28 -6.74 10.89
CA THR A 75 2.44 -5.53 10.07
C THR A 75 1.10 -4.89 9.78
N LEU A 76 0.09 -5.70 9.55
CA LEU A 76 -1.26 -5.22 9.30
C LEU A 76 -1.88 -4.57 10.55
N TRP A 77 -1.69 -5.15 11.73
CA TRP A 77 -2.08 -4.51 12.99
C TRP A 77 -1.38 -3.17 13.19
N GLN A 78 -0.09 -3.08 12.88
CA GLN A 78 0.66 -1.82 12.96
C GLN A 78 0.10 -0.76 11.99
N ALA A 79 -0.26 -1.16 10.76
CA ALA A 79 -0.82 -0.27 9.77
C ALA A 79 -2.22 0.26 10.15
N LEU A 80 -3.02 -0.56 10.83
CA LEU A 80 -4.36 -0.19 11.30
C LEU A 80 -4.37 0.47 12.69
N ASP A 81 -3.21 0.54 13.35
CA ASP A 81 -3.13 1.14 14.68
C ASP A 81 -3.47 2.63 14.64
N GLY A 82 -4.50 3.00 15.37
CA GLY A 82 -5.06 4.35 15.33
C GLY A 82 -6.17 4.57 14.29
N ASN A 83 -6.45 3.59 13.42
CA ASN A 83 -7.55 3.67 12.45
C ASN A 83 -8.29 2.33 12.30
N PHE A 84 -8.86 1.85 13.39
CA PHE A 84 -9.57 0.56 13.43
C PHE A 84 -10.83 0.49 12.57
N SER A 85 -11.34 1.60 12.07
CA SER A 85 -12.47 1.58 11.14
C SER A 85 -12.13 0.77 9.87
N CYS A 86 -10.88 0.85 9.41
CA CYS A 86 -10.41 0.08 8.25
C CYS A 86 -10.45 -1.44 8.45
N PHE A 87 -10.53 -1.92 9.70
CA PHE A 87 -10.67 -3.35 9.97
C PHE A 87 -11.98 -3.93 9.40
N HIS A 88 -13.03 -3.13 9.31
CA HIS A 88 -14.30 -3.58 8.76
C HIS A 88 -14.21 -3.91 7.27
N SER A 89 -13.42 -3.18 6.51
CA SER A 89 -13.24 -3.34 5.07
C SER A 89 -12.49 -4.61 4.68
N LEU A 90 -11.71 -5.17 5.60
CA LEU A 90 -10.90 -6.35 5.34
C LEU A 90 -11.75 -7.60 5.15
N SER A 91 -11.29 -8.52 4.31
CA SER A 91 -11.89 -9.84 4.12
C SER A 91 -11.92 -10.65 5.42
N LYS A 92 -12.79 -11.65 5.49
CA LYS A 92 -12.87 -12.56 6.63
C LYS A 92 -11.53 -13.27 6.86
N GLU A 93 -10.90 -13.73 5.78
CA GLU A 93 -9.63 -14.45 5.84
C GLU A 93 -8.52 -13.57 6.41
N THR A 94 -8.42 -12.32 5.95
CA THR A 94 -7.46 -11.33 6.48
C THR A 94 -7.68 -11.09 7.96
N LYS A 95 -8.93 -10.92 8.39
CA LYS A 95 -9.29 -10.75 9.81
C LYS A 95 -8.87 -11.94 10.66
N GLU A 96 -9.12 -13.16 10.20
CA GLU A 96 -8.73 -14.39 10.91
C GLU A 96 -7.22 -14.49 11.09
N ARG A 97 -6.45 -14.19 10.04
CA ARG A 97 -4.97 -14.14 10.12
C ARG A 97 -4.47 -13.07 11.07
N MET A 98 -5.05 -11.89 11.04
CA MET A 98 -4.71 -10.81 12.00
C MET A 98 -4.93 -11.25 13.44
N LEU A 99 -6.02 -11.95 13.73
CA LEU A 99 -6.31 -12.40 15.09
C LEU A 99 -5.25 -13.37 15.63
N CYS A 100 -4.63 -14.17 14.78
CA CYS A 100 -3.52 -15.04 15.20
C CYS A 100 -2.30 -14.25 15.73
N ASP A 101 -2.06 -13.06 15.19
CA ASP A 101 -0.91 -12.23 15.55
C ASP A 101 -1.24 -11.13 16.57
N LEU A 102 -2.50 -11.03 17.00
CA LEU A 102 -2.95 -9.96 17.90
C LEU A 102 -2.18 -9.93 19.22
N TYR A 103 -1.93 -11.10 19.80
CA TYR A 103 -1.23 -11.18 21.08
C TYR A 103 0.22 -10.66 20.95
N THR A 104 0.93 -11.08 19.92
CA THR A 104 2.30 -10.61 19.65
C THR A 104 2.34 -9.10 19.42
N PHE A 105 1.43 -8.60 18.59
CA PHE A 105 1.30 -7.16 18.37
C PHE A 105 1.01 -6.39 19.65
N ALA A 106 0.08 -6.87 20.48
CA ALA A 106 -0.28 -6.20 21.73
C ALA A 106 0.89 -6.15 22.73
N GLN A 107 1.68 -7.23 22.82
CA GLN A 107 2.89 -7.24 23.65
C GLN A 107 3.93 -6.23 23.17
N GLU A 108 4.21 -6.20 21.86
CA GLU A 108 5.15 -5.25 21.28
C GLU A 108 4.70 -3.81 21.49
N LYS A 109 3.43 -3.53 21.23
CA LYS A 109 2.86 -2.19 21.44
C LYS A 109 2.95 -1.77 22.90
N ALA A 110 2.65 -2.66 23.85
CA ALA A 110 2.80 -2.37 25.27
C ALA A 110 4.24 -2.08 25.64
N HIS A 111 5.20 -2.85 25.10
CA HIS A 111 6.61 -2.62 25.33
C HIS A 111 7.06 -1.23 24.82
N TYR A 112 6.73 -0.88 23.59
CA TYR A 112 7.03 0.44 23.02
C TYR A 112 6.39 1.58 23.81
N THR A 113 5.16 1.41 24.23
CA THR A 113 4.43 2.45 24.97
C THR A 113 5.03 2.70 26.36
N LEU A 114 5.55 1.66 26.98
CA LEU A 114 6.02 1.72 28.37
C LEU A 114 7.53 2.01 28.52
N PHE A 115 8.33 1.61 27.54
CA PHE A 115 9.80 1.56 27.71
C PHE A 115 10.58 2.25 26.60
N GLU A 116 9.96 2.60 25.49
CA GLU A 116 10.65 3.21 24.35
C GLU A 116 10.00 4.54 23.96
N GLU A 117 10.84 5.55 23.70
CA GLU A 117 10.39 6.77 23.04
C GLU A 117 10.14 6.45 21.57
N LEU A 118 8.90 6.67 21.09
CA LEU A 118 8.54 6.59 19.68
C LEU A 118 9.27 7.70 18.92
N LYS A 119 10.36 7.36 18.29
CA LYS A 119 10.99 8.22 17.28
C LYS A 119 10.28 7.99 15.95
N LEU A 120 9.49 8.97 15.53
CA LEU A 120 8.92 8.99 14.18
C LEU A 120 10.04 9.34 13.20
N GLU A 121 10.76 8.34 12.73
CA GLU A 121 11.80 8.49 11.72
C GLU A 121 11.27 8.05 10.36
N GLY A 122 11.72 8.75 9.30
CA GLY A 122 11.43 8.39 7.91
C GLY A 122 10.26 9.14 7.28
N VAL A 123 10.04 8.78 6.02
CA VAL A 123 9.10 9.50 5.14
C VAL A 123 7.66 9.00 5.20
N TYR A 124 7.39 7.85 5.83
CA TYR A 124 6.04 7.28 5.95
C TYR A 124 5.23 7.92 7.07
N GLN A 125 5.02 9.22 6.97
CA GLN A 125 4.19 9.98 7.89
C GLN A 125 3.06 10.65 7.11
N ARG A 126 1.89 10.81 7.72
CA ARG A 126 0.75 11.49 7.09
C ARG A 126 1.12 12.86 6.53
N SER A 127 2.00 13.59 7.21
CA SER A 127 2.48 14.91 6.78
C SER A 127 3.36 14.88 5.53
N SER A 128 3.85 13.70 5.13
CA SER A 128 4.73 13.54 3.96
C SER A 128 3.97 13.44 2.65
N PHE A 129 2.66 13.27 2.71
CA PHE A 129 1.81 13.12 1.52
C PHE A 129 0.94 14.35 1.31
N ASN A 130 0.64 14.64 0.04
CA ASN A 130 -0.28 15.70 -0.35
C ASN A 130 -1.75 15.22 -0.29
N GLU A 131 -2.67 16.07 -0.74
CA GLU A 131 -4.11 15.77 -0.76
C GLU A 131 -4.51 14.64 -1.70
N TYR A 132 -3.68 14.27 -2.66
CA TYR A 132 -3.90 13.14 -3.57
C TYR A 132 -3.36 11.82 -3.02
N GLY A 133 -2.47 11.86 -2.03
CA GLY A 133 -1.72 10.71 -1.53
C GLY A 133 -0.33 10.56 -2.17
N ASP A 134 0.12 11.50 -2.99
CA ASP A 134 1.49 11.49 -3.53
C ASP A 134 2.49 11.97 -2.49
N MET A 135 3.69 11.41 -2.51
CA MET A 135 4.82 11.96 -1.74
C MET A 135 5.09 13.40 -2.14
N LYS A 136 5.23 14.27 -1.15
CA LYS A 136 5.57 15.67 -1.39
C LYS A 136 6.92 15.81 -2.09
N PRO A 137 7.02 16.64 -3.16
CA PRO A 137 8.23 16.74 -3.96
C PRO A 137 9.49 17.11 -3.18
N GLU A 138 9.36 17.88 -2.12
CA GLU A 138 10.49 18.29 -1.27
C GLU A 138 11.11 17.15 -0.47
N LEU A 139 10.39 16.02 -0.34
CA LEU A 139 10.86 14.82 0.36
C LEU A 139 11.44 13.77 -0.59
N LEU A 140 11.20 13.89 -1.89
CA LEU A 140 11.69 12.94 -2.89
C LEU A 140 13.22 12.80 -2.92
N PRO A 141 14.03 13.87 -2.77
CA PRO A 141 15.48 13.76 -2.74
C PRO A 141 16.04 12.83 -1.65
N TYR A 142 15.33 12.73 -0.54
CA TYR A 142 15.72 11.84 0.57
C TYR A 142 15.39 10.37 0.32
N ASN A 143 14.65 10.10 -0.74
CA ASN A 143 14.18 8.76 -1.08
C ASN A 143 14.79 8.22 -2.37
N LEU A 144 15.81 8.90 -2.91
CA LEU A 144 16.51 8.45 -4.10
C LEU A 144 17.35 7.22 -3.77
N MET A 145 16.98 6.10 -4.35
CA MET A 145 17.76 4.85 -4.31
C MET A 145 18.92 4.90 -5.32
N GLN A 146 19.78 5.92 -5.22
CA GLN A 146 20.83 6.17 -6.22
C GLN A 146 21.82 5.02 -6.36
N ASP A 147 22.09 4.32 -5.26
CA ASP A 147 23.08 3.26 -5.21
C ASP A 147 22.50 1.86 -5.52
N LEU A 148 21.19 1.75 -5.68
CA LEU A 148 20.51 0.47 -5.93
C LEU A 148 19.97 0.32 -7.36
N TYR A 149 20.13 1.35 -8.20
CA TYR A 149 19.73 1.24 -9.60
C TYR A 149 20.77 0.47 -10.40
N ASP A 150 20.43 -0.73 -10.78
CA ASP A 150 21.22 -1.53 -11.73
C ASP A 150 20.57 -1.43 -13.13
N PRO A 151 21.18 -0.68 -14.05
CA PRO A 151 20.64 -0.54 -15.42
C PRO A 151 20.72 -1.84 -16.22
N THR A 152 21.44 -2.85 -15.73
CA THR A 152 21.53 -4.18 -16.36
C THR A 152 20.48 -5.16 -15.82
N MET A 153 19.70 -4.75 -14.82
CA MET A 153 18.65 -5.57 -14.26
C MET A 153 17.59 -5.85 -15.31
N THR A 154 17.46 -7.11 -15.66
CA THR A 154 16.41 -7.60 -16.55
C THR A 154 15.23 -8.09 -15.73
N ILE A 155 14.02 -7.63 -16.09
CA ILE A 155 12.79 -8.16 -15.51
C ILE A 155 12.49 -9.49 -16.21
N ASP A 156 12.41 -10.55 -15.45
CA ASP A 156 11.91 -11.84 -15.95
C ASP A 156 10.38 -11.77 -16.07
N LEU A 157 9.92 -11.39 -17.25
CA LEU A 157 8.50 -11.24 -17.53
C LEU A 157 7.73 -12.57 -17.46
N GLU A 158 8.41 -13.70 -17.64
CA GLU A 158 7.75 -15.01 -17.59
C GLU A 158 7.33 -15.40 -16.17
N ASN A 159 8.06 -14.89 -15.15
CA ASN A 159 7.78 -15.16 -13.74
C ASN A 159 7.06 -13.99 -13.01
N THR A 160 6.65 -12.95 -13.74
CA THR A 160 5.99 -11.78 -13.15
C THR A 160 4.48 -11.73 -13.40
N TYR A 161 3.89 -12.78 -13.93
CA TYR A 161 2.44 -12.87 -14.12
C TYR A 161 1.74 -13.03 -12.76
N PRO A 162 0.58 -12.37 -12.58
CA PRO A 162 -0.25 -12.57 -11.42
C PRO A 162 -0.59 -14.06 -11.24
N SER A 163 -0.62 -14.53 -10.00
CA SER A 163 -1.06 -15.89 -9.70
C SER A 163 -2.51 -16.11 -10.13
N ALA A 164 -2.88 -17.37 -10.40
CA ALA A 164 -4.26 -17.71 -10.73
C ALA A 164 -5.23 -17.30 -9.60
N ASP A 165 -4.81 -17.44 -8.35
CA ASP A 165 -5.60 -17.04 -7.18
C ASP A 165 -5.82 -15.53 -7.14
N PHE A 166 -4.79 -14.74 -7.49
CA PHE A 166 -4.91 -13.29 -7.56
C PHE A 166 -5.86 -12.84 -8.70
N LEU A 167 -5.76 -13.48 -9.87
CA LEU A 167 -6.68 -13.18 -10.96
C LEU A 167 -8.13 -13.58 -10.64
N SER A 168 -8.32 -14.69 -9.90
CA SER A 168 -9.65 -15.06 -9.40
C SER A 168 -10.21 -14.00 -8.46
N TYR A 169 -9.40 -13.51 -7.53
CA TYR A 169 -9.81 -12.45 -6.60
C TYR A 169 -10.24 -11.15 -7.27
N LEU A 170 -9.60 -10.79 -8.39
CA LEU A 170 -9.98 -9.58 -9.14
C LEU A 170 -11.32 -9.73 -9.89
N ASN A 171 -11.79 -10.95 -10.10
CA ASN A 171 -13.04 -11.24 -10.81
C ASN A 171 -14.26 -11.34 -9.89
N ASP A 172 -14.05 -11.45 -8.57
CA ASP A 172 -15.08 -11.50 -7.53
C ASP A 172 -15.43 -10.10 -7.01
#